data_9f24f241ac290e53c8dc8355fd509b16
#
_entry.id   9f24f241ac290e53c8dc8355fd509b16
#
_cell.length_a   1.000
_cell.length_b   1.000
_cell.length_c   1.000
_cell.angle_alpha   90.00
_cell.angle_beta   90.00
_cell.angle_gamma   90.00
#
_symmetry.space_group_name_H-M   'P 1'
#
loop_
_entity.id
_entity.type
_entity.pdbx_description
1 polymer ?
#
loop_
_entity_poly.entity_id
_entity_poly.type
_entity_poly.pdbx_seq_one_letter_code
_entity_poly.pdbx_strand_id
1 'polypeptide(L)'
;FVGLQITDVYFNSSVSITNFNLTVQSHEDAVTPVNITDITVQTRTLEAEEITPSLPYTLNPNSSVTFNCLWDWTDYQNTSVAIAVQTLQGYVSYATHFTPTPVILEVTDVLFSEPDINHFNVTIRNSELSPGYLNISKITLTLENGTVIEINGTEIKPSLPYTLNPNSSEPFKCPWNWNTYRKSIITLSVHTLQNYTTNYVAVTPSPIEIVNLTLDPLNTDSFNVTVRNSEFYATHVNLTDITLALEGGTVQSINGTQTTPQLPYKLEPNSTVTITCPWNWLNYQGKNVTIMTYSAEDYTAQFTKVTPTRVFFAIVSVVFDPVDTKHFNITVRNSEFSFDVAFIFKIAVTLENGTMI
;
A
#
# COMPACT_ATOMS: atom_id res chain seq x y z
N PHE A 1 -27.17 25.88 45.56
CA PHE A 1 -27.68 24.63 44.99
C PHE A 1 -27.49 24.69 43.50
N VAL A 2 -26.72 23.76 42.96
CA VAL A 2 -26.55 23.62 41.52
C VAL A 2 -27.85 23.05 40.95
N GLY A 3 -28.60 23.84 40.17
CA GLY A 3 -29.87 23.41 39.61
C GLY A 3 -29.75 22.42 38.44
N LEU A 4 -28.52 22.06 38.10
CA LEU A 4 -28.23 21.29 36.86
C LEU A 4 -27.00 20.39 37.07
N GLN A 5 -27.04 19.16 36.56
CA GLN A 5 -25.93 18.21 36.58
C GLN A 5 -25.80 17.49 35.23
N ILE A 6 -24.57 17.36 34.74
CA ILE A 6 -24.25 16.42 33.67
C ILE A 6 -24.16 15.02 34.30
N THR A 7 -25.01 14.10 33.89
CA THR A 7 -25.08 12.73 34.43
C THR A 7 -24.43 11.69 33.58
N ASP A 8 -24.34 11.94 32.24
CA ASP A 8 -23.67 11.05 31.32
C ASP A 8 -23.10 11.79 30.11
N VAL A 9 -21.95 11.31 29.63
CA VAL A 9 -21.32 11.73 28.38
C VAL A 9 -20.91 10.48 27.64
N TYR A 10 -21.44 10.28 26.44
CA TYR A 10 -21.24 9.07 25.68
C TYR A 10 -20.66 9.34 24.30
N PHE A 11 -19.39 8.97 24.12
CA PHE A 11 -18.66 8.92 22.85
C PHE A 11 -18.58 7.47 22.38
N ASN A 12 -18.81 7.22 21.09
CA ASN A 12 -18.70 5.86 20.53
C ASN A 12 -18.01 5.89 19.16
N SER A 13 -16.74 5.53 19.11
CA SER A 13 -15.94 5.46 17.90
C SER A 13 -16.46 4.48 16.85
N SER A 14 -17.25 3.47 17.27
CA SER A 14 -17.90 2.51 16.35
C SER A 14 -19.24 3.00 15.79
N VAL A 15 -19.73 4.15 16.25
CA VAL A 15 -20.97 4.76 15.75
C VAL A 15 -20.67 6.02 14.96
N SER A 16 -19.92 6.94 15.54
CA SER A 16 -19.55 8.21 14.89
C SER A 16 -18.39 8.85 15.61
N ILE A 17 -17.55 9.61 14.89
CA ILE A 17 -16.51 10.47 15.43
C ILE A 17 -16.86 11.96 15.29
N THR A 18 -18.06 12.27 14.80
CA THR A 18 -18.53 13.64 14.57
C THR A 18 -19.68 14.05 15.47
N ASN A 19 -20.11 13.18 16.41
CA ASN A 19 -21.09 13.50 17.41
C ASN A 19 -20.87 12.71 18.70
N PHE A 20 -21.51 13.18 19.76
CA PHE A 20 -21.62 12.48 21.05
C PHE A 20 -22.94 12.77 21.73
N ASN A 21 -23.33 11.95 22.70
CA ASN A 21 -24.54 12.17 23.49
C ASN A 21 -24.16 12.73 24.87
N LEU A 22 -24.91 13.72 25.31
CA LEU A 22 -24.77 14.42 26.59
C LEU A 22 -26.08 14.37 27.36
N THR A 23 -26.11 13.69 28.50
CA THR A 23 -27.29 13.64 29.36
C THR A 23 -27.14 14.63 30.51
N VAL A 24 -28.14 15.48 30.61
CA VAL A 24 -28.22 16.51 31.64
C VAL A 24 -29.49 16.33 32.47
N GLN A 25 -29.35 16.43 33.78
CA GLN A 25 -30.45 16.26 34.73
C GLN A 25 -30.62 17.52 35.59
N SER A 26 -31.86 17.91 35.80
CA SER A 26 -32.23 18.88 36.84
C SER A 26 -32.13 18.25 38.20
N HIS A 27 -31.59 19.00 39.19
CA HIS A 27 -31.46 18.51 40.56
C HIS A 27 -32.81 18.10 41.14
N GLU A 28 -32.84 17.07 41.98
CA GLU A 28 -34.06 16.53 42.57
C GLU A 28 -34.79 17.59 43.47
N ASP A 29 -34.05 18.50 44.07
CA ASP A 29 -34.58 19.57 44.90
C ASP A 29 -34.92 20.85 44.10
N ALA A 30 -34.78 20.82 42.77
CA ALA A 30 -35.17 21.98 41.95
C ALA A 30 -36.68 22.13 41.97
N VAL A 31 -37.14 23.34 42.25
CA VAL A 31 -38.58 23.70 42.31
C VAL A 31 -39.06 24.49 41.10
N THR A 32 -38.11 24.95 40.27
CA THR A 32 -38.39 25.75 39.06
C THR A 32 -37.63 25.16 37.86
N PRO A 33 -38.22 25.27 36.66
CA PRO A 33 -37.50 24.89 35.43
C PRO A 33 -36.24 25.73 35.21
N VAL A 34 -35.23 25.14 34.61
CA VAL A 34 -33.99 25.82 34.16
C VAL A 34 -33.95 25.83 32.63
N ASN A 35 -33.46 26.93 32.05
CA ASN A 35 -33.31 27.10 30.61
C ASN A 35 -31.85 26.92 30.25
N ILE A 36 -31.52 25.77 29.62
CA ILE A 36 -30.19 25.49 29.08
C ILE A 36 -29.99 26.36 27.84
N THR A 37 -28.94 27.18 27.84
CA THR A 37 -28.61 28.12 26.75
C THR A 37 -27.42 27.73 25.96
N ASP A 38 -26.41 27.11 26.60
CA ASP A 38 -25.13 26.85 25.97
C ASP A 38 -24.58 25.47 26.37
N ILE A 39 -23.97 24.81 25.39
CA ILE A 39 -23.11 23.64 25.58
C ILE A 39 -21.74 23.96 24.99
N THR A 40 -20.70 23.86 25.81
CA THR A 40 -19.32 24.13 25.41
C THR A 40 -18.50 22.84 25.53
N VAL A 41 -17.73 22.49 24.49
CA VAL A 41 -16.80 21.37 24.47
C VAL A 41 -15.40 21.94 24.30
N GLN A 42 -14.50 21.63 25.23
CA GLN A 42 -13.19 22.24 25.31
C GLN A 42 -13.32 23.78 25.40
N THR A 43 -12.94 24.49 24.34
CA THR A 43 -13.02 25.96 24.25
C THR A 43 -14.09 26.44 23.26
N ARG A 44 -14.84 25.51 22.62
CA ARG A 44 -15.85 25.85 21.61
C ARG A 44 -17.25 25.71 22.16
N THR A 45 -18.03 26.76 22.07
CA THR A 45 -19.48 26.70 22.26
C THR A 45 -20.13 26.20 20.99
N LEU A 46 -20.99 25.17 21.11
CA LEU A 46 -21.73 24.60 20.00
C LEU A 46 -22.88 25.51 19.59
N GLU A 47 -23.14 25.62 18.28
CA GLU A 47 -24.26 26.38 17.74
C GLU A 47 -25.58 25.59 17.93
N ALA A 48 -26.73 26.33 17.90
CA ALA A 48 -28.03 25.72 18.16
C ALA A 48 -28.38 24.60 17.16
N GLU A 49 -27.92 24.70 15.92
CA GLU A 49 -28.12 23.72 14.85
C GLU A 49 -27.28 22.44 15.04
N GLU A 50 -26.24 22.51 15.86
CA GLU A 50 -25.37 21.39 16.19
C GLU A 50 -25.90 20.53 17.35
N ILE A 51 -27.03 20.94 17.97
CA ILE A 51 -27.54 20.31 19.17
C ILE A 51 -29.00 19.89 18.96
N THR A 52 -29.29 18.63 19.29
CA THR A 52 -30.66 18.05 19.20
C THR A 52 -31.01 17.38 20.54
N PRO A 53 -32.10 17.77 21.23
CA PRO A 53 -33.01 18.88 20.89
C PRO A 53 -32.30 20.25 20.94
N SER A 54 -32.78 21.20 20.14
CA SER A 54 -32.15 22.52 19.97
C SER A 54 -32.18 23.37 21.24
N LEU A 55 -31.18 24.24 21.39
CA LEU A 55 -31.14 25.24 22.45
C LEU A 55 -31.84 26.55 21.99
N PRO A 56 -32.41 27.38 22.93
CA PRO A 56 -32.50 27.12 24.36
C PRO A 56 -33.51 26.02 24.70
N TYR A 57 -33.21 25.18 25.69
CA TYR A 57 -34.04 24.06 26.12
C TYR A 57 -34.50 24.22 27.56
N THR A 58 -35.81 24.12 27.81
CA THR A 58 -36.37 24.19 29.15
C THR A 58 -36.40 22.83 29.81
N LEU A 59 -35.62 22.63 30.85
CA LEU A 59 -35.56 21.40 31.63
C LEU A 59 -36.39 21.57 32.91
N ASN A 60 -37.42 20.74 33.05
CA ASN A 60 -38.30 20.75 34.21
C ASN A 60 -37.63 20.15 35.45
N PRO A 61 -38.08 20.52 36.67
CA PRO A 61 -37.61 19.88 37.89
C PRO A 61 -37.67 18.36 37.83
N ASN A 62 -36.65 17.70 38.40
CA ASN A 62 -36.53 16.24 38.49
C ASN A 62 -36.66 15.52 37.12
N SER A 63 -36.24 16.16 36.05
CA SER A 63 -36.24 15.61 34.72
C SER A 63 -34.84 15.56 34.13
N SER A 64 -34.66 14.75 33.12
CA SER A 64 -33.41 14.66 32.34
C SER A 64 -33.66 14.83 30.85
N VAL A 65 -32.64 15.25 30.13
CA VAL A 65 -32.63 15.33 28.66
C VAL A 65 -31.29 14.83 28.15
N THR A 66 -31.33 14.12 27.05
CA THR A 66 -30.12 13.72 26.32
C THR A 66 -30.02 14.55 25.05
N PHE A 67 -28.95 15.28 24.90
CA PHE A 67 -28.62 16.03 23.71
C PHE A 67 -27.70 15.18 22.82
N ASN A 68 -27.99 15.10 21.52
CA ASN A 68 -27.05 14.70 20.51
C ASN A 68 -26.30 15.96 20.05
N CYS A 69 -25.00 16.01 20.28
CA CYS A 69 -24.15 17.15 19.99
C CYS A 69 -23.26 16.84 18.79
N LEU A 70 -23.35 17.63 17.72
CA LEU A 70 -22.46 17.54 16.57
C LEU A 70 -21.15 18.24 16.92
N TRP A 71 -20.12 17.47 17.08
CA TRP A 71 -18.78 17.94 17.36
C TRP A 71 -17.77 16.91 16.83
N ASP A 72 -16.94 17.32 15.88
CA ASP A 72 -15.87 16.47 15.33
C ASP A 72 -14.76 16.32 16.37
N TRP A 73 -14.60 15.09 16.87
CA TRP A 73 -13.61 14.74 17.87
C TRP A 73 -12.50 13.83 17.34
N THR A 74 -12.28 13.84 16.01
CA THR A 74 -11.21 13.09 15.34
C THR A 74 -9.85 13.34 15.98
N ASP A 75 -9.52 14.60 16.23
CA ASP A 75 -8.24 15.01 16.84
C ASP A 75 -8.19 14.82 18.37
N TYR A 76 -9.33 14.45 18.97
CA TYR A 76 -9.46 14.27 20.42
C TYR A 76 -9.66 12.82 20.82
N GLN A 77 -9.40 11.86 19.94
CA GLN A 77 -9.49 10.44 20.28
C GLN A 77 -8.41 10.04 21.30
N ASN A 78 -8.77 9.15 22.22
CA ASN A 78 -7.91 8.72 23.31
C ASN A 78 -7.35 9.87 24.15
N THR A 79 -8.17 10.90 24.36
CA THR A 79 -7.82 12.10 25.16
C THR A 79 -8.94 12.47 26.11
N SER A 80 -8.63 13.34 27.07
CA SER A 80 -9.62 13.91 27.99
C SER A 80 -10.24 15.17 27.40
N VAL A 81 -11.57 15.23 27.35
CA VAL A 81 -12.32 16.40 26.90
C VAL A 81 -13.16 16.97 28.03
N ALA A 82 -13.16 18.31 28.15
CA ALA A 82 -13.97 19.04 29.10
C ALA A 82 -15.27 19.49 28.44
N ILE A 83 -16.38 19.33 29.13
CA ILE A 83 -17.71 19.72 28.67
C ILE A 83 -18.36 20.59 29.74
N ALA A 84 -18.99 21.71 29.33
CA ALA A 84 -19.73 22.59 30.20
C ALA A 84 -21.14 22.82 29.64
N VAL A 85 -22.12 22.83 30.51
CA VAL A 85 -23.53 23.21 30.21
C VAL A 85 -23.92 24.42 31.03
N GLN A 86 -24.39 25.45 30.36
CA GLN A 86 -24.76 26.72 31.01
C GLN A 86 -26.25 26.98 30.83
N THR A 87 -26.82 27.67 31.82
CA THR A 87 -28.25 28.06 31.84
C THR A 87 -28.39 29.56 31.88
N LEU A 88 -29.57 30.05 31.43
CA LEU A 88 -29.97 31.47 31.52
C LEU A 88 -29.93 31.98 32.97
N GLN A 89 -30.17 31.11 33.95
CA GLN A 89 -30.16 31.44 35.37
C GLN A 89 -28.75 31.54 35.97
N GLY A 90 -27.71 31.32 35.15
CA GLY A 90 -26.31 31.40 35.54
C GLY A 90 -25.73 30.13 36.19
N TYR A 91 -26.48 29.01 36.18
CA TYR A 91 -25.92 27.72 36.60
C TYR A 91 -25.00 27.16 35.53
N VAL A 92 -23.89 26.57 35.98
CA VAL A 92 -22.94 25.90 35.08
C VAL A 92 -22.61 24.51 35.66
N SER A 93 -22.72 23.47 34.84
CA SER A 93 -22.29 22.13 35.18
C SER A 93 -21.13 21.74 34.30
N TYR A 94 -20.11 21.08 34.88
CA TYR A 94 -18.90 20.63 34.18
C TYR A 94 -18.76 19.12 34.29
N ALA A 95 -18.28 18.52 33.19
CA ALA A 95 -17.83 17.13 33.18
C ALA A 95 -16.51 17.02 32.41
N THR A 96 -15.70 16.07 32.77
CA THR A 96 -14.53 15.64 31.99
C THR A 96 -14.71 14.21 31.63
N HIS A 97 -14.57 13.89 30.35
CA HIS A 97 -14.73 12.54 29.83
C HIS A 97 -13.53 12.14 29.00
N PHE A 98 -13.12 10.85 29.06
CA PHE A 98 -12.05 10.31 28.24
C PHE A 98 -12.65 9.69 26.98
N THR A 99 -12.28 10.23 25.82
CA THR A 99 -12.80 9.75 24.53
C THR A 99 -12.22 8.37 24.17
N PRO A 100 -12.96 7.54 23.42
CA PRO A 100 -12.50 6.22 23.00
C PRO A 100 -11.23 6.29 22.13
N THR A 101 -10.51 5.15 22.09
CA THR A 101 -9.42 4.94 21.15
C THR A 101 -9.92 4.96 19.70
N PRO A 102 -9.08 5.38 18.73
CA PRO A 102 -9.46 5.39 17.32
C PRO A 102 -9.68 3.97 16.79
N VAL A 103 -10.57 3.85 15.84
CA VAL A 103 -10.67 2.65 14.99
C VAL A 103 -9.62 2.76 13.90
N ILE A 104 -8.88 1.68 13.65
CA ILE A 104 -7.79 1.65 12.67
C ILE A 104 -8.27 0.90 11.43
N LEU A 105 -8.57 1.66 10.39
CA LEU A 105 -8.96 1.18 9.07
C LEU A 105 -7.75 1.21 8.13
N GLU A 106 -7.46 0.08 7.47
CA GLU A 106 -6.31 -0.06 6.59
C GLU A 106 -6.73 -0.67 5.25
N VAL A 107 -6.16 -0.17 4.17
CA VAL A 107 -6.12 -0.89 2.90
C VAL A 107 -4.78 -1.63 2.86
N THR A 108 -4.83 -2.96 2.86
CA THR A 108 -3.63 -3.79 2.93
C THR A 108 -3.12 -4.21 1.57
N ASP A 109 -3.99 -4.24 0.55
CA ASP A 109 -3.62 -4.64 -0.80
C ASP A 109 -4.60 -4.09 -1.84
N VAL A 110 -4.08 -3.77 -3.03
CA VAL A 110 -4.87 -3.44 -4.23
C VAL A 110 -4.31 -4.22 -5.40
N LEU A 111 -5.11 -5.15 -5.94
CA LEU A 111 -4.70 -6.07 -6.98
C LEU A 111 -5.47 -5.83 -8.29
N PHE A 112 -4.74 -5.53 -9.36
CA PHE A 112 -5.22 -5.50 -10.74
C PHE A 112 -4.84 -6.81 -11.43
N SER A 113 -5.80 -7.48 -12.06
CA SER A 113 -5.57 -8.75 -12.77
C SER A 113 -5.80 -8.57 -14.25
N GLU A 114 -4.82 -8.85 -15.09
CA GLU A 114 -4.90 -8.74 -16.54
C GLU A 114 -6.10 -9.51 -17.17
N PRO A 115 -6.46 -10.72 -16.68
CA PRO A 115 -7.66 -11.40 -17.19
C PRO A 115 -8.98 -10.68 -16.89
N ASP A 116 -9.01 -9.79 -15.91
CA ASP A 116 -10.20 -9.06 -15.49
C ASP A 116 -9.96 -7.54 -15.48
N ILE A 117 -9.82 -6.97 -16.67
CA ILE A 117 -9.58 -5.53 -16.86
C ILE A 117 -10.75 -4.62 -16.43
N ASN A 118 -11.91 -5.21 -16.13
CA ASN A 118 -13.12 -4.49 -15.71
C ASN A 118 -13.31 -4.44 -14.19
N HIS A 119 -12.44 -5.10 -13.44
CA HIS A 119 -12.46 -5.10 -11.98
C HIS A 119 -11.06 -5.04 -11.41
N PHE A 120 -10.99 -4.61 -10.15
CA PHE A 120 -9.81 -4.76 -9.30
C PHE A 120 -10.25 -5.26 -7.92
N ASN A 121 -9.34 -5.85 -7.18
CA ASN A 121 -9.58 -6.26 -5.80
C ASN A 121 -8.89 -5.31 -4.84
N VAL A 122 -9.57 -4.95 -3.76
CA VAL A 122 -9.02 -4.21 -2.64
C VAL A 122 -9.24 -4.99 -1.36
N THR A 123 -8.20 -5.21 -0.58
CA THR A 123 -8.28 -5.86 0.72
C THR A 123 -8.30 -4.80 1.81
N ILE A 124 -9.38 -4.77 2.59
CA ILE A 124 -9.60 -3.79 3.64
C ILE A 124 -9.55 -4.51 4.99
N ARG A 125 -8.82 -3.96 5.94
CA ARG A 125 -8.63 -4.51 7.28
C ARG A 125 -9.13 -3.54 8.33
N ASN A 126 -9.86 -4.06 9.31
CA ASN A 126 -10.08 -3.43 10.59
C ASN A 126 -9.07 -4.04 11.59
N SER A 127 -8.18 -3.20 12.12
CA SER A 127 -7.09 -3.64 12.98
C SER A 127 -7.59 -4.37 14.24
N GLU A 128 -6.76 -5.25 14.79
CA GLU A 128 -6.99 -5.89 16.09
C GLU A 128 -7.02 -4.89 17.25
N LEU A 129 -6.38 -3.72 17.07
CA LEU A 129 -6.36 -2.64 18.07
C LEU A 129 -7.62 -1.77 18.02
N SER A 130 -8.50 -2.00 17.05
CA SER A 130 -9.76 -1.25 16.93
C SER A 130 -10.74 -1.64 18.04
N PRO A 131 -11.35 -0.66 18.72
CA PRO A 131 -12.29 -0.94 19.82
C PRO A 131 -13.65 -1.49 19.35
N GLY A 132 -13.95 -1.46 18.05
CA GLY A 132 -15.23 -1.90 17.53
C GLY A 132 -15.25 -2.14 16.02
N TYR A 133 -16.44 -2.48 15.51
CA TYR A 133 -16.68 -2.72 14.10
C TYR A 133 -16.70 -1.41 13.29
N LEU A 134 -16.49 -1.55 11.99
CA LEU A 134 -16.67 -0.49 10.98
C LEU A 134 -17.72 -0.90 9.95
N ASN A 135 -18.48 0.08 9.48
CA ASN A 135 -19.37 -0.11 8.33
C ASN A 135 -18.76 0.62 7.12
N ILE A 136 -18.12 -0.12 6.24
CA ILE A 136 -17.59 0.42 4.97
C ILE A 136 -18.80 0.84 4.14
N SER A 137 -18.86 2.12 3.80
CA SER A 137 -20.02 2.71 3.12
C SER A 137 -19.74 3.07 1.67
N LYS A 138 -18.47 3.39 1.34
CA LYS A 138 -18.10 3.96 0.05
C LYS A 138 -16.64 3.69 -0.28
N ILE A 139 -16.36 3.41 -1.56
CA ILE A 139 -15.01 3.33 -2.12
C ILE A 139 -14.94 4.30 -3.30
N THR A 140 -13.90 5.12 -3.35
CA THR A 140 -13.65 6.07 -4.43
C THR A 140 -12.24 5.93 -4.97
N LEU A 141 -12.05 6.29 -6.22
CA LEU A 141 -10.75 6.42 -6.88
C LEU A 141 -10.54 7.88 -7.26
N THR A 142 -9.38 8.41 -6.95
CA THR A 142 -8.94 9.72 -7.44
C THR A 142 -7.80 9.50 -8.42
N LEU A 143 -7.98 9.98 -9.65
CA LEU A 143 -6.98 9.93 -10.71
C LEU A 143 -5.96 11.07 -10.56
N GLU A 144 -4.81 10.97 -11.23
CA GLU A 144 -3.75 12.00 -11.21
C GLU A 144 -4.24 13.41 -11.60
N ASN A 145 -5.23 13.50 -12.47
CA ASN A 145 -5.82 14.78 -12.87
C ASN A 145 -6.84 15.34 -11.86
N GLY A 146 -6.99 14.70 -10.71
CA GLY A 146 -7.94 15.08 -9.65
C GLY A 146 -9.38 14.60 -9.87
N THR A 147 -9.67 13.88 -10.96
CA THR A 147 -11.01 13.31 -11.18
C THR A 147 -11.30 12.24 -10.13
N VAL A 148 -12.43 12.38 -9.44
CA VAL A 148 -12.92 11.42 -8.46
C VAL A 148 -13.98 10.53 -9.10
N ILE A 149 -13.77 9.21 -9.02
CA ILE A 149 -14.70 8.17 -9.49
C ILE A 149 -15.25 7.45 -8.27
N GLU A 150 -16.55 7.51 -8.09
CA GLU A 150 -17.24 6.71 -7.06
C GLU A 150 -17.59 5.34 -7.61
N ILE A 151 -17.13 4.29 -6.93
CA ILE A 151 -17.48 2.90 -7.30
C ILE A 151 -18.89 2.59 -6.77
N ASN A 152 -19.75 2.07 -7.66
CA ASN A 152 -21.11 1.72 -7.27
C ASN A 152 -21.12 0.60 -6.21
N GLY A 153 -21.52 0.94 -4.99
CA GLY A 153 -21.49 0.04 -3.84
C GLY A 153 -22.30 -1.24 -3.99
N THR A 154 -23.38 -1.22 -4.79
CA THR A 154 -24.22 -2.40 -5.05
C THR A 154 -23.58 -3.40 -6.00
N GLU A 155 -22.62 -2.95 -6.82
CA GLU A 155 -21.87 -3.77 -7.77
C GLU A 155 -20.58 -4.32 -7.17
N ILE A 156 -20.10 -3.71 -6.07
CA ILE A 156 -18.95 -4.22 -5.29
C ILE A 156 -19.35 -5.58 -4.67
N LYS A 157 -18.41 -6.50 -4.60
CA LYS A 157 -18.61 -7.81 -3.95
C LYS A 157 -17.56 -8.05 -2.86
N PRO A 158 -17.96 -8.21 -1.57
CA PRO A 158 -19.35 -8.07 -1.06
C PRO A 158 -19.89 -6.64 -1.22
N SER A 159 -21.23 -6.51 -1.29
CA SER A 159 -21.89 -5.21 -1.51
C SER A 159 -21.75 -4.27 -0.30
N LEU A 160 -21.69 -2.97 -0.58
CA LEU A 160 -21.71 -1.94 0.46
C LEU A 160 -23.15 -1.50 0.78
N PRO A 161 -23.46 -1.09 2.03
CA PRO A 161 -22.52 -1.05 3.17
C PRO A 161 -22.16 -2.44 3.70
N TYR A 162 -20.92 -2.60 4.18
CA TYR A 162 -20.40 -3.87 4.69
C TYR A 162 -19.80 -3.69 6.09
N THR A 163 -20.19 -4.56 7.04
CA THR A 163 -19.67 -4.52 8.41
C THR A 163 -18.39 -5.32 8.54
N LEU A 164 -17.31 -4.66 8.95
CA LEU A 164 -16.00 -5.25 9.18
C LEU A 164 -15.69 -5.26 10.67
N ASN A 165 -15.63 -6.44 11.28
CA ASN A 165 -15.34 -6.60 12.71
C ASN A 165 -13.86 -6.32 13.03
N PRO A 166 -13.51 -5.98 14.30
CA PRO A 166 -12.12 -5.90 14.71
C PRO A 166 -11.35 -7.17 14.38
N ASN A 167 -10.06 -7.03 14.06
CA ASN A 167 -9.16 -8.11 13.65
C ASN A 167 -9.67 -8.92 12.44
N SER A 168 -10.46 -8.32 11.57
CA SER A 168 -10.90 -8.96 10.34
C SER A 168 -10.41 -8.21 9.09
N SER A 169 -10.31 -8.96 7.99
CA SER A 169 -9.91 -8.46 6.68
C SER A 169 -10.84 -9.03 5.63
N GLU A 170 -11.26 -8.21 4.67
CA GLU A 170 -12.17 -8.62 3.61
C GLU A 170 -11.68 -8.12 2.25
N PRO A 171 -11.58 -9.00 1.23
CA PRO A 171 -11.32 -8.60 -0.14
C PRO A 171 -12.62 -8.16 -0.83
N PHE A 172 -12.60 -6.96 -1.39
CA PHE A 172 -13.69 -6.40 -2.18
C PHE A 172 -13.33 -6.41 -3.66
N LYS A 173 -14.17 -7.03 -4.48
CA LYS A 173 -14.07 -6.94 -5.93
C LYS A 173 -14.83 -5.71 -6.40
N CYS A 174 -14.12 -4.71 -6.92
CA CYS A 174 -14.62 -3.40 -7.30
C CYS A 174 -14.73 -3.27 -8.83
N PRO A 175 -15.90 -2.93 -9.39
CA PRO A 175 -16.07 -2.72 -10.83
C PRO A 175 -15.44 -1.39 -11.25
N TRP A 176 -14.47 -1.46 -12.13
CA TRP A 176 -13.85 -0.31 -12.77
C TRP A 176 -12.99 -0.79 -13.95
N ASN A 177 -13.27 -0.26 -15.15
CA ASN A 177 -12.44 -0.58 -16.30
C ASN A 177 -11.15 0.25 -16.26
N TRP A 178 -10.09 -0.38 -15.75
CA TRP A 178 -8.78 0.26 -15.60
C TRP A 178 -7.91 0.16 -16.87
N ASN A 179 -8.37 -0.53 -17.91
CA ASN A 179 -7.61 -0.72 -19.14
C ASN A 179 -7.28 0.60 -19.85
N THR A 180 -8.14 1.62 -19.70
CA THR A 180 -7.92 2.97 -20.26
C THR A 180 -7.00 3.84 -19.39
N TYR A 181 -6.65 3.36 -18.20
CA TYR A 181 -5.84 4.07 -17.21
C TYR A 181 -4.54 3.31 -16.90
N ARG A 182 -4.00 2.62 -17.89
CA ARG A 182 -2.77 1.86 -17.72
C ARG A 182 -1.61 2.76 -17.30
N LYS A 183 -0.76 2.25 -16.37
CA LYS A 183 0.37 2.96 -15.78
C LYS A 183 -0.01 4.29 -15.11
N SER A 184 -1.24 4.47 -14.73
CA SER A 184 -1.70 5.64 -14.00
C SER A 184 -1.58 5.43 -12.50
N ILE A 185 -1.17 6.47 -11.79
CA ILE A 185 -1.24 6.52 -10.34
C ILE A 185 -2.69 6.82 -9.96
N ILE A 186 -3.23 6.03 -9.05
CA ILE A 186 -4.55 6.26 -8.48
C ILE A 186 -4.46 6.33 -6.96
N THR A 187 -5.29 7.15 -6.35
CA THR A 187 -5.53 7.14 -4.91
C THR A 187 -6.88 6.51 -4.65
N LEU A 188 -6.88 5.35 -4.01
CA LEU A 188 -8.09 4.68 -3.54
C LEU A 188 -8.41 5.23 -2.16
N SER A 189 -9.67 5.64 -1.95
CA SER A 189 -10.17 6.10 -0.64
C SER A 189 -11.32 5.22 -0.20
N VAL A 190 -11.26 4.72 1.02
CA VAL A 190 -12.30 3.90 1.66
C VAL A 190 -12.93 4.72 2.77
N HIS A 191 -14.24 4.85 2.74
CA HIS A 191 -15.02 5.62 3.71
C HIS A 191 -15.96 4.72 4.50
N THR A 192 -16.21 5.08 5.75
CA THR A 192 -17.13 4.37 6.63
C THR A 192 -18.30 5.25 7.05
N LEU A 193 -19.40 4.63 7.51
CA LEU A 193 -20.54 5.34 8.10
C LEU A 193 -20.14 6.10 9.38
N GLN A 194 -19.07 5.67 10.05
CA GLN A 194 -18.54 6.29 11.25
C GLN A 194 -17.64 7.52 10.96
N ASN A 195 -17.51 7.91 9.68
CA ASN A 195 -16.67 9.00 9.15
C ASN A 195 -15.15 8.74 9.16
N TYR A 196 -14.71 7.50 9.37
CA TYR A 196 -13.31 7.14 9.13
C TYR A 196 -13.03 7.07 7.65
N THR A 197 -11.84 7.49 7.26
CA THR A 197 -11.34 7.41 5.88
C THR A 197 -9.91 6.94 5.90
N THR A 198 -9.58 6.03 4.97
CA THR A 198 -8.19 5.64 4.70
C THR A 198 -7.90 5.73 3.20
N ASN A 199 -6.66 6.05 2.87
CA ASN A 199 -6.21 6.23 1.49
C ASN A 199 -5.08 5.25 1.17
N TYR A 200 -5.06 4.76 -0.07
CA TYR A 200 -4.01 3.89 -0.59
C TYR A 200 -3.64 4.33 -2.00
N VAL A 201 -2.34 4.49 -2.24
CA VAL A 201 -1.83 4.84 -3.58
C VAL A 201 -1.45 3.56 -4.30
N ALA A 202 -2.03 3.33 -5.46
CA ALA A 202 -1.73 2.20 -6.33
C ALA A 202 -1.37 2.68 -7.75
N VAL A 203 -0.69 1.83 -8.49
CA VAL A 203 -0.37 2.06 -9.90
C VAL A 203 -1.02 0.95 -10.72
N THR A 204 -1.79 1.33 -11.73
CA THR A 204 -2.38 0.36 -12.65
C THR A 204 -1.31 -0.30 -13.52
N PRO A 205 -1.45 -1.57 -13.91
CA PRO A 205 -0.46 -2.28 -14.71
C PRO A 205 -0.12 -1.58 -16.03
N SER A 206 1.14 -1.65 -16.44
CA SER A 206 1.58 -1.28 -17.78
C SER A 206 1.12 -2.34 -18.81
N PRO A 207 0.79 -1.98 -20.06
CA PRO A 207 0.48 -2.97 -21.09
C PRO A 207 1.71 -3.74 -21.55
N ILE A 208 2.93 -3.25 -21.30
CA ILE A 208 4.17 -3.93 -21.65
C ILE A 208 4.86 -4.52 -20.43
N GLU A 209 5.45 -5.70 -20.58
CA GLU A 209 6.27 -6.33 -19.57
C GLU A 209 7.54 -6.94 -20.18
N ILE A 210 8.62 -6.99 -19.44
CA ILE A 210 9.79 -7.79 -19.78
C ILE A 210 9.58 -9.18 -19.22
N VAL A 211 9.30 -10.15 -20.10
CA VAL A 211 9.02 -11.54 -19.71
C VAL A 211 10.28 -12.38 -19.54
N ASN A 212 11.39 -11.97 -20.18
CA ASN A 212 12.66 -12.66 -20.06
C ASN A 212 13.86 -11.74 -20.33
N LEU A 213 14.97 -12.02 -19.65
CA LEU A 213 16.27 -11.41 -19.88
C LEU A 213 17.32 -12.53 -19.93
N THR A 214 18.00 -12.68 -21.08
CA THR A 214 19.03 -13.70 -21.28
C THR A 214 20.39 -13.03 -21.49
N LEU A 215 21.33 -13.40 -20.64
CA LEU A 215 22.74 -13.06 -20.77
C LEU A 215 23.48 -14.40 -21.02
N ASP A 216 24.08 -14.54 -22.22
CA ASP A 216 24.79 -15.76 -22.61
C ASP A 216 26.26 -15.66 -22.16
N PRO A 217 26.73 -16.52 -21.26
CA PRO A 217 28.12 -16.51 -20.81
C PRO A 217 29.16 -16.74 -21.91
N LEU A 218 28.74 -17.34 -23.03
CA LEU A 218 29.59 -17.55 -24.20
C LEU A 218 29.64 -16.32 -25.11
N ASN A 219 28.67 -15.42 -24.99
CA ASN A 219 28.61 -14.15 -25.72
C ASN A 219 28.43 -12.98 -24.77
N THR A 220 29.52 -12.42 -24.28
CA THR A 220 29.49 -11.31 -23.32
C THR A 220 29.30 -9.94 -23.94
N ASP A 221 29.16 -9.83 -25.27
CA ASP A 221 29.05 -8.55 -26.00
C ASP A 221 27.62 -8.14 -26.26
N SER A 222 26.64 -8.97 -25.86
CA SER A 222 25.21 -8.69 -26.03
C SER A 222 24.37 -9.39 -24.96
N PHE A 223 23.10 -8.94 -24.84
CA PHE A 223 22.06 -9.64 -24.10
C PHE A 223 20.77 -9.62 -24.91
N ASN A 224 19.84 -10.52 -24.59
CA ASN A 224 18.52 -10.57 -25.18
C ASN A 224 17.47 -10.17 -24.13
N VAL A 225 16.61 -9.23 -24.48
CA VAL A 225 15.43 -8.87 -23.69
C VAL A 225 14.17 -9.25 -24.48
N THR A 226 13.25 -9.98 -23.83
CA THR A 226 11.97 -10.35 -24.43
C THR A 226 10.88 -9.50 -23.80
N VAL A 227 10.23 -8.71 -24.64
CA VAL A 227 9.14 -7.80 -24.25
C VAL A 227 7.83 -8.34 -24.79
N ARG A 228 6.79 -8.33 -23.97
CA ARG A 228 5.42 -8.72 -24.33
C ARG A 228 4.51 -7.51 -24.29
N ASN A 229 3.63 -7.37 -25.28
CA ASN A 229 2.44 -6.54 -25.19
C ASN A 229 1.28 -7.41 -24.70
N SER A 230 0.56 -6.96 -23.67
CA SER A 230 -0.53 -7.69 -23.06
C SER A 230 -1.62 -8.08 -24.07
N GLU A 231 -2.16 -9.29 -23.94
CA GLU A 231 -3.31 -9.75 -24.70
C GLU A 231 -4.59 -8.95 -24.41
N PHE A 232 -4.64 -8.29 -23.26
CA PHE A 232 -5.78 -7.46 -22.84
C PHE A 232 -5.64 -5.99 -23.25
N TYR A 233 -4.56 -5.63 -23.95
CA TYR A 233 -4.36 -4.30 -24.51
C TYR A 233 -4.53 -4.35 -26.03
N ALA A 234 -5.62 -3.73 -26.52
CA ALA A 234 -6.08 -3.90 -27.89
C ALA A 234 -5.26 -3.14 -28.94
N THR A 235 -4.32 -2.30 -28.52
CA THR A 235 -3.52 -1.48 -29.44
C THR A 235 -2.06 -1.91 -29.43
N HIS A 236 -1.36 -1.63 -30.54
CA HIS A 236 0.09 -1.80 -30.59
C HIS A 236 0.79 -0.80 -29.66
N VAL A 237 2.01 -1.14 -29.29
CA VAL A 237 2.91 -0.27 -28.53
C VAL A 237 4.19 -0.06 -29.34
N ASN A 238 4.66 1.17 -29.45
CA ASN A 238 5.90 1.50 -30.15
C ASN A 238 7.06 1.56 -29.15
N LEU A 239 7.85 0.50 -29.05
CA LEU A 239 9.04 0.47 -28.20
C LEU A 239 10.09 1.42 -28.78
N THR A 240 10.53 2.41 -28.00
CA THR A 240 11.47 3.46 -28.44
C THR A 240 12.87 3.27 -27.91
N ASP A 241 13.00 2.89 -26.63
CA ASP A 241 14.27 2.88 -25.94
C ASP A 241 14.41 1.68 -25.00
N ILE A 242 15.66 1.28 -24.81
CA ILE A 242 16.07 0.35 -23.77
C ILE A 242 17.21 1.01 -23.00
N THR A 243 17.10 1.02 -21.67
CA THR A 243 18.15 1.46 -20.79
C THR A 243 18.57 0.38 -19.82
N LEU A 244 19.75 0.53 -19.29
CA LEU A 244 20.38 -0.41 -18.38
C LEU A 244 20.88 0.35 -17.17
N ALA A 245 20.37 0.00 -15.98
CA ALA A 245 20.85 0.54 -14.72
C ALA A 245 21.74 -0.50 -14.03
N LEU A 246 22.95 -0.05 -13.67
CA LEU A 246 23.95 -0.85 -12.98
C LEU A 246 23.88 -0.66 -11.47
N GLU A 247 24.36 -1.64 -10.75
CA GLU A 247 24.62 -1.52 -9.31
C GLU A 247 25.56 -0.34 -9.07
N GLY A 248 25.11 0.65 -8.31
CA GLY A 248 25.81 1.92 -8.10
C GLY A 248 25.19 3.13 -8.80
N GLY A 249 24.03 2.94 -9.47
CA GLY A 249 23.18 4.03 -9.98
C GLY A 249 23.56 4.57 -11.37
N THR A 250 24.55 3.99 -12.03
CA THR A 250 24.88 4.37 -13.42
C THR A 250 23.82 3.85 -14.37
N VAL A 251 23.21 4.73 -15.18
CA VAL A 251 22.25 4.38 -16.22
C VAL A 251 22.91 4.55 -17.59
N GLN A 252 22.79 3.53 -18.45
CA GLN A 252 23.30 3.53 -19.82
C GLN A 252 22.12 3.33 -20.77
N SER A 253 22.06 4.12 -21.84
CA SER A 253 21.11 3.92 -22.93
C SER A 253 21.71 2.98 -23.97
N ILE A 254 20.92 2.03 -24.44
CA ILE A 254 21.29 1.14 -25.56
C ILE A 254 20.98 1.87 -26.86
N ASN A 255 21.94 1.92 -27.77
CA ASN A 255 21.71 2.51 -29.09
C ASN A 255 20.72 1.69 -29.90
N GLY A 256 19.50 2.20 -30.06
CA GLY A 256 18.39 1.50 -30.72
C GLY A 256 18.67 1.12 -32.19
N THR A 257 19.56 1.83 -32.88
CA THR A 257 19.96 1.49 -34.26
C THR A 257 20.87 0.26 -34.36
N GLN A 258 21.47 -0.12 -33.24
CA GLN A 258 22.34 -1.30 -33.11
C GLN A 258 21.61 -2.52 -32.51
N THR A 259 20.36 -2.36 -32.10
CA THR A 259 19.54 -3.49 -31.63
C THR A 259 19.01 -4.32 -32.79
N THR A 260 18.64 -5.59 -32.51
CA THR A 260 18.00 -6.46 -33.50
C THR A 260 16.77 -7.13 -32.87
N PRO A 261 15.54 -6.82 -33.32
CA PRO A 261 15.20 -5.79 -34.32
C PRO A 261 15.56 -4.38 -33.85
N GLN A 262 15.72 -3.45 -34.81
CA GLN A 262 16.01 -2.06 -34.49
C GLN A 262 14.84 -1.35 -33.80
N LEU A 263 15.17 -0.42 -32.91
CA LEU A 263 14.21 0.51 -32.31
C LEU A 263 14.16 1.81 -33.16
N PRO A 264 12.98 2.47 -33.23
CA PRO A 264 11.71 2.05 -32.62
C PRO A 264 11.10 0.82 -33.29
N TYR A 265 10.48 -0.04 -32.46
CA TYR A 265 9.84 -1.28 -32.89
C TYR A 265 8.36 -1.32 -32.53
N LYS A 266 7.49 -1.59 -33.52
CA LYS A 266 6.05 -1.72 -33.34
C LYS A 266 5.71 -3.11 -32.80
N LEU A 267 5.26 -3.19 -31.55
CA LEU A 267 4.86 -4.42 -30.89
C LEU A 267 3.33 -4.56 -30.93
N GLU A 268 2.83 -5.51 -31.70
CA GLU A 268 1.38 -5.75 -31.87
C GLU A 268 0.74 -6.30 -30.57
N PRO A 269 -0.59 -6.14 -30.39
CA PRO A 269 -1.31 -6.76 -29.27
C PRO A 269 -1.06 -8.27 -29.18
N ASN A 270 -1.02 -8.79 -27.95
CA ASN A 270 -0.79 -10.22 -27.67
C ASN A 270 0.45 -10.79 -28.37
N SER A 271 1.47 -9.97 -28.60
CA SER A 271 2.71 -10.42 -29.22
C SER A 271 3.90 -10.22 -28.29
N THR A 272 4.95 -10.97 -28.60
CA THR A 272 6.26 -10.83 -27.95
C THR A 272 7.33 -10.53 -28.98
N VAL A 273 8.34 -9.78 -28.59
CA VAL A 273 9.56 -9.55 -29.36
C VAL A 273 10.77 -9.81 -28.48
N THR A 274 11.75 -10.52 -29.04
CA THR A 274 13.07 -10.63 -28.41
C THR A 274 14.02 -9.67 -29.12
N ILE A 275 14.58 -8.74 -28.37
CA ILE A 275 15.49 -7.71 -28.85
C ILE A 275 16.89 -8.04 -28.37
N THR A 276 17.83 -8.23 -29.29
CA THR A 276 19.25 -8.36 -28.99
C THR A 276 19.85 -6.98 -28.85
N CYS A 277 20.42 -6.72 -27.70
CA CYS A 277 21.00 -5.44 -27.29
C CYS A 277 22.53 -5.54 -27.19
N PRO A 278 23.31 -4.70 -27.90
CA PRO A 278 24.75 -4.66 -27.77
C PRO A 278 25.13 -4.03 -26.43
N TRP A 279 25.83 -4.79 -25.62
CA TRP A 279 26.38 -4.32 -24.37
C TRP A 279 27.40 -5.34 -23.85
N ASN A 280 28.65 -4.90 -23.65
CA ASN A 280 29.68 -5.79 -23.10
C ASN A 280 29.56 -5.82 -21.57
N TRP A 281 29.10 -6.95 -21.04
CA TRP A 281 28.86 -7.15 -19.62
C TRP A 281 29.97 -7.96 -18.91
N LEU A 282 31.09 -8.22 -19.59
CA LEU A 282 32.22 -8.99 -19.05
C LEU A 282 32.73 -8.44 -17.70
N ASN A 283 32.78 -7.11 -17.55
CA ASN A 283 33.21 -6.45 -16.32
C ASN A 283 32.14 -6.36 -15.23
N TYR A 284 30.93 -6.81 -15.50
CA TYR A 284 29.78 -6.72 -14.60
C TYR A 284 29.29 -8.09 -14.11
N GLN A 285 30.12 -9.13 -14.22
CA GLN A 285 29.77 -10.49 -13.79
C GLN A 285 29.42 -10.52 -12.29
N GLY A 286 28.35 -11.26 -11.95
CA GLY A 286 27.85 -11.38 -10.59
C GLY A 286 27.21 -10.10 -10.03
N LYS A 287 26.93 -9.09 -10.89
CA LYS A 287 26.29 -7.84 -10.51
C LYS A 287 24.82 -7.80 -10.88
N ASN A 288 24.01 -7.09 -10.08
CA ASN A 288 22.63 -6.79 -10.43
C ASN A 288 22.60 -5.80 -11.59
N VAL A 289 21.80 -6.12 -12.58
CA VAL A 289 21.50 -5.28 -13.75
C VAL A 289 19.99 -5.16 -13.87
N THR A 290 19.49 -3.93 -13.97
CA THR A 290 18.09 -3.64 -14.23
C THR A 290 17.95 -3.12 -15.64
N ILE A 291 17.20 -3.85 -16.49
CA ILE A 291 16.84 -3.41 -17.81
C ILE A 291 15.49 -2.71 -17.74
N MET A 292 15.37 -1.57 -18.40
CA MET A 292 14.11 -0.83 -18.56
C MET A 292 13.83 -0.62 -20.04
N THR A 293 12.58 -0.85 -20.44
CA THR A 293 12.09 -0.54 -21.81
C THR A 293 11.09 0.59 -21.74
N TYR A 294 11.07 1.42 -22.79
CA TYR A 294 10.19 2.57 -22.91
C TYR A 294 9.43 2.51 -24.23
N SER A 295 8.27 3.13 -24.26
CA SER A 295 7.46 3.27 -25.46
C SER A 295 7.12 4.74 -25.75
N ALA A 296 6.72 5.02 -26.99
CA ALA A 296 6.26 6.34 -27.41
C ALA A 296 4.95 6.77 -26.70
N GLU A 297 4.21 5.82 -26.14
CA GLU A 297 2.97 6.01 -25.36
C GLU A 297 3.26 6.17 -23.87
N ASP A 298 4.51 6.44 -23.46
CA ASP A 298 4.97 6.59 -22.07
C ASP A 298 4.86 5.32 -21.21
N TYR A 299 4.65 4.14 -21.80
CA TYR A 299 4.69 2.89 -21.05
C TYR A 299 6.13 2.45 -20.76
N THR A 300 6.33 1.85 -19.59
CA THR A 300 7.63 1.31 -19.19
C THR A 300 7.48 -0.08 -18.59
N ALA A 301 8.49 -0.92 -18.80
CA ALA A 301 8.65 -2.18 -18.07
C ALA A 301 10.10 -2.29 -17.60
N GLN A 302 10.30 -2.99 -16.49
CA GLN A 302 11.63 -3.21 -15.93
C GLN A 302 11.81 -4.67 -15.51
N PHE A 303 13.05 -5.12 -15.55
CA PHE A 303 13.44 -6.46 -15.10
C PHE A 303 14.85 -6.42 -14.52
N THR A 304 15.03 -6.97 -13.34
CA THR A 304 16.35 -7.05 -12.68
C THR A 304 16.85 -8.49 -12.69
N LYS A 305 18.10 -8.67 -13.07
CA LYS A 305 18.78 -9.97 -13.07
C LYS A 305 20.21 -9.82 -12.65
N VAL A 306 20.75 -10.84 -11.99
CA VAL A 306 22.20 -10.96 -11.75
C VAL A 306 22.86 -11.46 -13.02
N THR A 307 23.91 -10.75 -13.47
CA THR A 307 24.72 -11.20 -14.61
C THR A 307 25.45 -12.50 -14.27
N PRO A 308 25.53 -13.45 -15.22
CA PRO A 308 26.22 -14.70 -14.98
C PRO A 308 27.71 -14.50 -14.62
N THR A 309 28.23 -15.37 -13.78
CA THR A 309 29.68 -15.58 -13.64
C THR A 309 30.11 -16.68 -14.58
N ARG A 310 31.24 -16.51 -15.26
CA ARG A 310 31.63 -17.40 -16.36
C ARG A 310 31.92 -18.83 -15.89
N VAL A 311 32.70 -18.98 -14.85
CA VAL A 311 32.91 -20.26 -14.15
C VAL A 311 33.20 -19.95 -12.68
N PHE A 312 32.47 -20.57 -11.80
CA PHE A 312 32.70 -20.46 -10.37
C PHE A 312 32.90 -21.87 -9.78
N PHE A 313 34.14 -22.18 -9.39
CA PHE A 313 34.41 -23.44 -8.72
C PHE A 313 35.09 -23.21 -7.37
N ALA A 314 34.91 -24.14 -6.46
CA ALA A 314 35.49 -24.08 -5.12
C ALA A 314 36.09 -25.45 -4.75
N ILE A 315 37.15 -25.41 -3.94
CA ILE A 315 37.62 -26.59 -3.22
C ILE A 315 36.67 -26.82 -2.06
N VAL A 316 35.94 -27.92 -2.07
CA VAL A 316 34.93 -28.27 -1.05
C VAL A 316 35.56 -29.00 0.12
N SER A 317 36.55 -29.85 -0.16
CA SER A 317 37.30 -30.55 0.88
C SER A 317 38.69 -30.93 0.43
N VAL A 318 39.61 -31.05 1.37
CA VAL A 318 40.92 -31.63 1.22
C VAL A 318 41.08 -32.66 2.33
N VAL A 319 41.34 -33.91 1.97
CA VAL A 319 41.46 -34.99 2.94
C VAL A 319 42.82 -35.63 2.81
N PHE A 320 43.56 -35.66 3.90
CA PHE A 320 44.81 -36.39 4.04
C PHE A 320 44.56 -37.70 4.76
N ASP A 321 45.01 -38.82 4.15
CA ASP A 321 44.91 -40.13 4.78
C ASP A 321 46.18 -40.39 5.60
N PRO A 322 46.06 -40.60 6.93
CA PRO A 322 47.26 -40.88 7.76
C PRO A 322 47.92 -42.21 7.41
N VAL A 323 47.24 -43.12 6.71
CA VAL A 323 47.83 -44.43 6.27
C VAL A 323 48.50 -44.30 4.91
N ASP A 324 47.98 -43.49 4.01
CA ASP A 324 48.58 -43.16 2.73
C ASP A 324 49.20 -41.76 2.72
N THR A 325 50.42 -41.64 3.16
CA THR A 325 51.13 -40.36 3.25
C THR A 325 51.65 -39.82 1.91
N LYS A 326 51.39 -40.54 0.80
CA LYS A 326 51.85 -40.11 -0.54
C LYS A 326 50.75 -39.44 -1.34
N HIS A 327 49.51 -39.59 -0.94
CA HIS A 327 48.37 -39.04 -1.67
C HIS A 327 47.46 -38.26 -0.72
N PHE A 328 46.70 -37.35 -1.29
CA PHE A 328 45.58 -36.67 -0.65
C PHE A 328 44.46 -36.48 -1.65
N ASN A 329 43.25 -36.39 -1.16
CA ASN A 329 42.07 -36.20 -1.99
C ASN A 329 41.63 -34.76 -1.95
N ILE A 330 41.36 -34.15 -3.09
CA ILE A 330 40.73 -32.84 -3.23
C ILE A 330 39.38 -33.07 -3.91
N THR A 331 38.33 -32.55 -3.26
CA THR A 331 37.01 -32.47 -3.88
C THR A 331 36.81 -31.05 -4.38
N VAL A 332 36.62 -30.93 -5.69
CA VAL A 332 36.32 -29.65 -6.34
C VAL A 332 34.91 -29.71 -6.87
N ARG A 333 34.13 -28.67 -6.59
CA ARG A 333 32.77 -28.53 -7.06
C ARG A 333 32.70 -27.35 -8.04
N ASN A 334 32.16 -27.60 -9.24
CA ASN A 334 31.73 -26.57 -10.14
C ASN A 334 30.36 -26.07 -9.64
N SER A 335 30.19 -24.77 -9.43
CA SER A 335 28.96 -24.19 -8.92
C SER A 335 27.78 -24.45 -9.86
N GLU A 336 26.59 -24.67 -9.32
CA GLU A 336 25.34 -24.70 -10.08
C GLU A 336 25.06 -23.38 -10.84
N PHE A 337 25.71 -22.29 -10.42
CA PHE A 337 25.68 -20.99 -11.10
C PHE A 337 26.76 -20.84 -12.19
N SER A 338 27.59 -21.85 -12.42
CA SER A 338 28.53 -21.86 -13.54
C SER A 338 27.80 -22.31 -14.81
N PHE A 339 27.99 -21.54 -15.86
CA PHE A 339 27.36 -21.82 -17.16
C PHE A 339 28.25 -22.61 -18.12
N ASP A 340 29.44 -22.99 -17.67
CA ASP A 340 30.38 -23.75 -18.48
C ASP A 340 31.12 -24.79 -17.64
N VAL A 341 31.78 -25.72 -18.31
CA VAL A 341 32.63 -26.73 -17.69
C VAL A 341 33.97 -26.14 -17.22
N ALA A 342 34.38 -26.51 -16.03
CA ALA A 342 35.69 -26.12 -15.51
C ALA A 342 36.72 -27.19 -15.89
N PHE A 343 37.77 -26.79 -16.61
CA PHE A 343 38.92 -27.66 -16.88
C PHE A 343 40.01 -27.39 -15.85
N ILE A 344 40.26 -28.40 -14.98
CA ILE A 344 41.32 -28.32 -14.00
C ILE A 344 42.59 -28.88 -14.65
N PHE A 345 43.59 -28.04 -14.91
CA PHE A 345 44.81 -28.44 -15.55
C PHE A 345 46.04 -28.42 -14.59
N LYS A 346 45.89 -27.84 -13.41
CA LYS A 346 46.94 -27.77 -12.41
C LYS A 346 46.33 -27.66 -11.00
N ILE A 347 46.95 -28.38 -10.07
CA ILE A 347 46.73 -28.25 -8.63
C ILE A 347 48.07 -27.86 -8.02
N ALA A 348 48.11 -26.85 -7.19
CA ALA A 348 49.30 -26.41 -6.47
C ALA A 348 49.02 -26.40 -4.97
N VAL A 349 49.94 -26.90 -4.19
CA VAL A 349 49.91 -26.87 -2.74
C VAL A 349 50.96 -25.91 -2.23
N THR A 350 50.57 -24.92 -1.44
CA THR A 350 51.53 -23.99 -0.81
C THR A 350 51.65 -24.37 0.68
N LEU A 351 52.88 -24.66 1.07
CA LEU A 351 53.21 -24.97 2.46
C LEU A 351 53.36 -23.66 3.27
N GLU A 352 53.29 -23.75 4.60
CA GLU A 352 53.42 -22.59 5.51
C GLU A 352 54.71 -21.78 5.29
N ASN A 353 55.79 -22.45 4.85
CA ASN A 353 57.07 -21.81 4.55
C ASN A 353 57.08 -21.10 3.17
N GLY A 354 55.95 -21.08 2.47
CA GLY A 354 55.80 -20.45 1.14
C GLY A 354 56.27 -21.34 -0.02
N THR A 355 56.69 -22.59 0.22
CA THR A 355 57.06 -23.54 -0.85
C THR A 355 55.83 -23.98 -1.58
N MET A 356 55.82 -23.87 -2.92
CA MET A 356 54.75 -24.35 -3.80
C MET A 356 55.17 -25.67 -4.43
N ILE A 357 54.29 -26.70 -4.35
CA ILE A 357 54.42 -28.04 -4.89
C ILE A 357 53.41 -28.25 -6.02
#